data_1eaaff188393b279f052301c7ca21703
#
_entry.id   1eaaff188393b279f052301c7ca21703
#
_cell.length_a   1.000
_cell.length_b   1.000
_cell.length_c   1.000
_cell.angle_alpha   90.00
_cell.angle_beta   90.00
_cell.angle_gamma   90.00
#
_symmetry.space_group_name_H-M   'P 1'
#
loop_
_entity.id
_entity.type
_entity.pdbx_description
1 polymer ?
#
loop_
_entity_poly.entity_id
_entity_poly.type
_entity_poly.pdbx_seq_one_letter_code
_entity_poly.pdbx_strand_id
1 'polypeptide(L)'
;MMKKEEATEFASRWLPAWTGNKPEKLASFYSDDCFYSDAGIPNGANGKAELVGYFRKLLAQNPDWVWSQIEAIPMEGGFLNKWLARIPVGEKTIECIGVCFLQFDEQGKIKRNEVYFDRTELVSEVHGLKKVDNCI
;
A
#
# COMPACT_ATOMS: atom_id res chain seq x y z
N MET A 1 -17.52 -8.38 -13.82
CA MET A 1 -16.72 -8.50 -12.58
C MET A 1 -15.33 -9.05 -12.90
N MET A 2 -14.31 -8.47 -12.31
CA MET A 2 -12.93 -8.96 -12.50
C MET A 2 -12.81 -10.40 -12.00
N LYS A 3 -12.09 -11.23 -12.76
CA LYS A 3 -11.85 -12.61 -12.35
C LYS A 3 -10.70 -12.66 -11.33
N LYS A 4 -10.70 -13.68 -10.49
CA LYS A 4 -9.66 -13.87 -9.48
C LYS A 4 -8.25 -13.93 -10.10
N GLU A 5 -8.12 -14.60 -11.25
CA GLU A 5 -6.85 -14.72 -11.98
C GLU A 5 -6.37 -13.35 -12.48
N GLU A 6 -7.29 -12.50 -12.91
CA GLU A 6 -6.96 -11.14 -13.36
C GLU A 6 -6.49 -10.29 -12.17
N ALA A 7 -7.14 -10.44 -11.02
CA ALA A 7 -6.74 -9.74 -9.80
C ALA A 7 -5.34 -10.18 -9.35
N THR A 8 -5.07 -11.47 -9.39
CA THR A 8 -3.76 -12.02 -9.00
C THR A 8 -2.67 -11.56 -9.96
N GLU A 9 -2.95 -11.54 -11.26
CA GLU A 9 -2.00 -11.06 -12.26
C GLU A 9 -1.70 -9.57 -12.06
N PHE A 10 -2.74 -8.77 -11.82
CA PHE A 10 -2.56 -7.34 -11.55
C PHE A 10 -1.67 -7.14 -10.31
N ALA A 11 -1.98 -7.82 -9.22
CA ALA A 11 -1.21 -7.69 -7.97
C ALA A 11 0.26 -8.08 -8.19
N SER A 12 0.55 -9.05 -9.04
CA SER A 12 1.92 -9.50 -9.32
C SER A 12 2.76 -8.40 -9.97
N ARG A 13 2.15 -7.46 -10.67
CA ARG A 13 2.83 -6.32 -11.29
C ARG A 13 2.82 -5.09 -10.38
N TRP A 14 1.75 -4.89 -9.64
CA TRP A 14 1.52 -3.68 -8.84
C TRP A 14 2.24 -3.72 -7.49
N LEU A 15 2.16 -4.84 -6.75
CA LEU A 15 2.78 -4.92 -5.43
C LEU A 15 4.28 -4.66 -5.43
N PRO A 16 5.07 -5.20 -6.39
CA PRO A 16 6.51 -4.89 -6.41
C PRO A 16 6.84 -3.41 -6.59
N ALA A 17 5.92 -2.63 -7.14
CA ALA A 17 6.13 -1.19 -7.32
C ALA A 17 6.13 -0.42 -6.00
N TRP A 18 5.64 -1.02 -4.91
CA TRP A 18 5.69 -0.44 -3.57
C TRP A 18 7.08 -0.52 -2.93
N THR A 19 7.97 -1.35 -3.47
CA THR A 19 9.28 -1.62 -2.89
C THR A 19 10.36 -0.92 -3.71
N GLY A 20 11.40 -0.41 -3.04
CA GLY A 20 12.57 0.15 -3.72
C GLY A 20 12.46 1.62 -4.09
N ASN A 21 11.53 2.35 -3.47
CA ASN A 21 11.36 3.79 -3.67
C ASN A 21 11.16 4.18 -5.14
N LYS A 22 10.04 3.73 -5.72
CA LYS A 22 9.66 3.98 -7.11
C LYS A 22 8.29 4.69 -7.19
N PRO A 23 8.18 5.93 -6.69
CA PRO A 23 6.87 6.59 -6.57
C PRO A 23 6.16 6.82 -7.90
N GLU A 24 6.91 7.19 -8.95
CA GLU A 24 6.31 7.44 -10.26
C GLU A 24 5.82 6.12 -10.89
N LYS A 25 6.56 5.05 -10.73
CA LYS A 25 6.15 3.74 -11.23
C LYS A 25 4.87 3.27 -10.52
N LEU A 26 4.83 3.41 -9.18
CA LEU A 26 3.65 3.05 -8.41
C LEU A 26 2.45 3.89 -8.84
N ALA A 27 2.63 5.21 -8.95
CA ALA A 27 1.56 6.11 -9.35
C ALA A 27 1.04 5.84 -10.77
N SER A 28 1.84 5.24 -11.63
CA SER A 28 1.43 4.93 -13.01
C SER A 28 0.28 3.93 -13.09
N PHE A 29 0.03 3.18 -12.02
CA PHE A 29 -1.11 2.25 -11.94
C PHE A 29 -2.44 2.95 -11.64
N TYR A 30 -2.40 4.24 -11.26
CA TYR A 30 -3.56 4.98 -10.77
C TYR A 30 -4.10 5.94 -11.83
N SER A 31 -5.40 6.20 -11.78
CA SER A 31 -6.02 7.19 -12.67
C SER A 31 -5.70 8.61 -12.21
N ASP A 32 -5.88 9.60 -13.11
CA ASP A 32 -5.58 11.00 -12.79
C ASP A 32 -6.46 11.55 -11.67
N ASP A 33 -7.69 11.04 -11.56
CA ASP A 33 -8.67 11.47 -10.56
C ASP A 33 -8.87 10.46 -9.44
N CYS A 34 -7.86 9.66 -9.14
CA CYS A 34 -7.93 8.59 -8.15
C CYS A 34 -8.14 9.11 -6.74
N PHE A 35 -8.66 8.23 -5.88
CA PHE A 35 -8.69 8.42 -4.44
C PHE A 35 -7.86 7.32 -3.77
N TYR A 36 -7.03 7.72 -2.82
CA TYR A 36 -6.20 6.78 -2.04
C TYR A 36 -6.26 7.16 -0.56
N SER A 37 -6.38 6.17 0.33
CA SER A 37 -6.24 6.39 1.77
C SER A 37 -5.54 5.21 2.43
N ASP A 38 -4.84 5.50 3.53
CA ASP A 38 -4.27 4.50 4.40
C ASP A 38 -4.22 5.05 5.83
N ALA A 39 -3.62 4.29 6.75
CA ALA A 39 -3.57 4.69 8.16
C ALA A 39 -2.79 6.00 8.37
N GLY A 40 -1.85 6.33 7.48
CA GLY A 40 -1.07 7.56 7.55
C GLY A 40 -1.80 8.78 7.03
N ILE A 41 -2.75 8.59 6.11
CA ILE A 41 -3.58 9.66 5.57
C ILE A 41 -5.05 9.21 5.50
N PRO A 42 -5.73 9.11 6.65
CA PRO A 42 -7.09 8.56 6.67
C PRO A 42 -8.10 9.42 5.91
N ASN A 43 -7.84 10.71 5.72
CA ASN A 43 -8.70 11.58 4.91
C ASN A 43 -8.39 11.49 3.42
N GLY A 44 -7.31 10.82 3.06
CA GLY A 44 -7.00 10.46 1.69
C GLY A 44 -6.25 11.51 0.89
N ALA A 45 -5.76 11.05 -0.26
CA ALA A 45 -5.20 11.87 -1.32
C ALA A 45 -6.17 11.86 -2.49
N ASN A 46 -6.48 13.01 -3.04
CA ASN A 46 -7.40 13.16 -4.16
C ASN A 46 -6.61 13.57 -5.40
N GLY A 47 -6.62 12.69 -6.39
CA GLY A 47 -5.91 12.90 -7.63
C GLY A 47 -4.47 12.43 -7.61
N LYS A 48 -3.95 12.13 -8.81
CA LYS A 48 -2.62 11.56 -8.95
C LYS A 48 -1.52 12.51 -8.47
N ALA A 49 -1.68 13.82 -8.64
CA ALA A 49 -0.67 14.80 -8.22
C ALA A 49 -0.45 14.73 -6.70
N GLU A 50 -1.54 14.72 -5.91
CA GLU A 50 -1.43 14.57 -4.45
C GLU A 50 -0.84 13.20 -4.09
N LEU A 51 -1.27 12.16 -4.79
CA LEU A 51 -0.82 10.81 -4.52
C LEU A 51 0.68 10.64 -4.77
N VAL A 52 1.21 11.18 -5.85
CA VAL A 52 2.65 11.14 -6.15
C VAL A 52 3.44 11.82 -5.03
N GLY A 53 2.96 12.96 -4.54
CA GLY A 53 3.60 13.66 -3.42
C GLY A 53 3.65 12.80 -2.17
N TYR A 54 2.56 12.12 -1.86
CA TYR A 54 2.49 11.22 -0.72
C TYR A 54 3.42 10.01 -0.91
N PHE A 55 3.40 9.39 -2.09
CA PHE A 55 4.24 8.23 -2.38
C PHE A 55 5.73 8.56 -2.31
N ARG A 56 6.13 9.76 -2.75
CA ARG A 56 7.53 10.18 -2.67
C ARG A 56 8.02 10.16 -1.24
N LYS A 57 7.21 10.64 -0.29
CA LYS A 57 7.56 10.65 1.12
C LYS A 57 7.52 9.24 1.72
N LEU A 58 6.45 8.52 1.46
CA LEU A 58 6.23 7.18 2.03
C LEU A 58 7.30 6.20 1.58
N LEU A 59 7.54 6.11 0.27
CA LEU A 59 8.46 5.11 -0.26
C LEU A 59 9.93 5.45 0.03
N ALA A 60 10.27 6.73 0.15
CA ALA A 60 11.61 7.12 0.55
C ALA A 60 11.92 6.70 1.98
N GLN A 61 10.92 6.69 2.86
CA GLN A 61 11.07 6.25 4.24
C GLN A 61 11.08 4.74 4.39
N ASN A 62 10.48 4.02 3.44
CA ASN A 62 10.21 2.58 3.56
C ASN A 62 10.64 1.80 2.31
N PRO A 63 11.90 1.95 1.84
CA PRO A 63 12.32 1.32 0.59
C PRO A 63 12.41 -0.20 0.66
N ASP A 64 12.51 -0.76 1.86
CA ASP A 64 12.74 -2.20 2.07
C ASP A 64 11.49 -2.96 2.49
N TRP A 65 10.34 -2.29 2.54
CA TRP A 65 9.08 -2.97 2.85
C TRP A 65 8.66 -3.82 1.65
N VAL A 66 8.23 -5.05 1.91
CA VAL A 66 7.83 -5.99 0.86
C VAL A 66 6.42 -6.49 1.11
N TRP A 67 5.56 -6.38 0.10
CA TRP A 67 4.18 -6.85 0.16
C TRP A 67 3.98 -8.05 -0.74
N SER A 68 3.17 -9.00 -0.28
CA SER A 68 2.74 -10.15 -1.08
C SER A 68 1.23 -10.33 -0.92
N GLN A 69 0.61 -10.85 -1.96
CA GLN A 69 -0.82 -11.14 -1.92
C GLN A 69 -1.08 -12.46 -1.19
N ILE A 70 -2.00 -12.43 -0.23
CA ILE A 70 -2.49 -13.65 0.43
C ILE A 70 -3.71 -14.16 -0.34
N GLU A 71 -4.63 -13.25 -0.67
CA GLU A 71 -5.90 -13.62 -1.30
C GLU A 71 -6.48 -12.45 -2.06
N ALA A 72 -7.10 -12.71 -3.20
CA ALA A 72 -7.88 -11.73 -3.94
C ALA A 72 -9.33 -12.16 -3.95
N ILE A 73 -10.22 -11.24 -3.59
CA ILE A 73 -11.67 -11.47 -3.61
C ILE A 73 -12.28 -10.49 -4.61
N PRO A 74 -12.74 -10.99 -5.77
CA PRO A 74 -13.38 -10.12 -6.75
C PRO A 74 -14.61 -9.42 -6.17
N MET A 75 -14.79 -8.18 -6.57
CA MET A 75 -15.97 -7.40 -6.22
C MET A 75 -16.34 -6.51 -7.39
N GLU A 76 -17.48 -5.85 -7.32
CA GLU A 76 -17.91 -4.97 -8.39
C GLU A 76 -16.88 -3.85 -8.62
N GLY A 77 -16.39 -3.74 -9.83
CA GLY A 77 -15.44 -2.73 -10.24
C GLY A 77 -13.98 -3.01 -9.90
N GLY A 78 -13.68 -4.14 -9.25
CA GLY A 78 -12.29 -4.44 -8.88
C GLY A 78 -12.15 -5.66 -7.99
N PHE A 79 -11.32 -5.54 -6.95
CA PHE A 79 -11.14 -6.64 -6.01
C PHE A 79 -10.69 -6.14 -4.65
N LEU A 80 -10.97 -6.96 -3.62
CA LEU A 80 -10.37 -6.79 -2.31
C LEU A 80 -9.08 -7.60 -2.30
N ASN A 81 -7.98 -6.96 -1.92
CA ASN A 81 -6.67 -7.59 -1.84
C ASN A 81 -6.28 -7.78 -0.38
N LYS A 82 -6.15 -9.02 0.04
CA LYS A 82 -5.60 -9.33 1.36
C LYS A 82 -4.10 -9.55 1.18
N TRP A 83 -3.28 -8.83 1.94
CA TRP A 83 -1.83 -8.81 1.73
C TRP A 83 -1.07 -9.01 3.02
N LEU A 84 0.17 -9.46 2.88
CA LEU A 84 1.15 -9.55 3.95
C LEU A 84 2.27 -8.56 3.65
N ALA A 85 2.60 -7.72 4.61
CA ALA A 85 3.77 -6.83 4.54
C ALA A 85 4.85 -7.35 5.46
N ARG A 86 6.08 -7.42 4.95
CA ARG A 86 7.27 -7.71 5.74
C ARG A 86 8.07 -6.44 5.88
N ILE A 87 8.26 -6.03 7.12
CA ILE A 87 8.77 -4.70 7.47
C ILE A 87 9.97 -4.87 8.38
N PRO A 88 11.18 -4.52 7.90
CA PRO A 88 12.36 -4.54 8.77
C PRO A 88 12.31 -3.37 9.74
N VAL A 89 12.49 -3.65 11.03
CA VAL A 89 12.56 -2.64 12.09
C VAL A 89 13.73 -3.03 13.00
N GLY A 90 14.86 -2.35 12.85
CA GLY A 90 16.10 -2.74 13.53
C GLY A 90 16.54 -4.13 13.07
N GLU A 91 16.73 -5.03 14.01
CA GLU A 91 17.15 -6.41 13.71
C GLU A 91 15.97 -7.36 13.54
N LYS A 92 14.75 -6.85 13.69
CA LYS A 92 13.52 -7.64 13.59
C LYS A 92 12.87 -7.45 12.24
N THR A 93 12.06 -8.44 11.85
CA THR A 93 11.13 -8.30 10.74
C THR A 93 9.72 -8.43 11.30
N ILE A 94 8.91 -7.40 11.11
CA ILE A 94 7.51 -7.39 11.54
C ILE A 94 6.64 -7.79 10.36
N GLU A 95 5.66 -8.64 10.61
CA GLU A 95 4.69 -9.02 9.60
C GLU A 95 3.34 -8.40 9.93
N CYS A 96 2.77 -7.66 8.97
CA CYS A 96 1.46 -7.07 9.10
C CYS A 96 0.56 -7.62 8.02
N ILE A 97 -0.67 -7.99 8.40
CA ILE A 97 -1.69 -8.42 7.46
C ILE A 97 -2.71 -7.29 7.33
N GLY A 98 -3.08 -6.99 6.11
CA GLY A 98 -4.06 -5.97 5.84
C GLY A 98 -4.89 -6.29 4.63
N VAL A 99 -5.84 -5.42 4.35
CA VAL A 99 -6.70 -5.50 3.17
C VAL A 99 -6.76 -4.13 2.52
N CYS A 100 -6.97 -4.12 1.21
CA CYS A 100 -7.29 -2.90 0.51
C CYS A 100 -8.38 -3.15 -0.51
N PHE A 101 -9.20 -2.11 -0.71
CA PHE A 101 -10.25 -2.12 -1.72
C PHE A 101 -9.73 -1.44 -2.97
N LEU A 102 -9.71 -2.16 -4.09
CA LEU A 102 -9.27 -1.62 -5.37
C LEU A 102 -10.45 -1.58 -6.34
N GLN A 103 -10.73 -0.40 -6.86
CA GLN A 103 -11.68 -0.24 -7.96
C GLN A 103 -10.96 0.41 -9.13
N PHE A 104 -11.30 -0.02 -10.34
CA PHE A 104 -10.63 0.38 -11.57
C PHE A 104 -11.55 1.17 -12.47
N ASP A 105 -10.97 2.06 -13.28
CA ASP A 105 -11.69 2.75 -14.33
C ASP A 105 -11.72 1.90 -15.62
N GLU A 106 -12.29 2.47 -16.69
CA GLU A 106 -12.44 1.77 -17.96
C GLU A 106 -11.11 1.48 -18.64
N GLN A 107 -10.05 2.22 -18.31
CA GLN A 107 -8.72 2.01 -18.86
C GLN A 107 -7.88 1.03 -18.02
N GLY A 108 -8.47 0.44 -16.98
CA GLY A 108 -7.77 -0.49 -16.11
C GLY A 108 -6.85 0.19 -15.09
N LYS A 109 -7.04 1.49 -14.86
CA LYS A 109 -6.29 2.22 -13.83
C LYS A 109 -7.05 2.20 -12.51
N ILE A 110 -6.30 2.20 -11.39
CA ILE A 110 -6.92 2.25 -10.07
C ILE A 110 -7.53 3.63 -9.87
N LYS A 111 -8.84 3.69 -9.70
CA LYS A 111 -9.53 4.94 -9.38
C LYS A 111 -9.80 5.09 -7.88
N ARG A 112 -9.76 3.99 -7.13
CA ARG A 112 -9.96 4.00 -5.68
C ARG A 112 -9.12 2.89 -5.05
N ASN A 113 -8.32 3.26 -4.04
CA ASN A 113 -7.59 2.30 -3.22
C ASN A 113 -7.68 2.75 -1.77
N GLU A 114 -8.34 1.97 -0.93
CA GLU A 114 -8.44 2.24 0.51
C GLU A 114 -7.80 1.10 1.26
N VAL A 115 -6.81 1.43 2.07
CA VAL A 115 -5.95 0.46 2.75
C VAL A 115 -6.25 0.44 4.23
N TYR A 116 -6.52 -0.76 4.78
CA TYR A 116 -6.82 -0.96 6.19
C TYR A 116 -5.96 -2.06 6.77
N PHE A 117 -5.23 -1.74 7.83
CA PHE A 117 -4.47 -2.72 8.58
C PHE A 117 -4.21 -2.22 9.99
N ASP A 118 -4.00 -3.17 10.90
CA ASP A 118 -3.61 -2.84 12.26
C ASP A 118 -2.10 -2.67 12.30
N ARG A 119 -1.65 -1.46 12.56
CA ARG A 119 -0.22 -1.13 12.62
C ARG A 119 0.28 -0.95 14.06
N THR A 120 -0.49 -1.43 15.05
CA THR A 120 -0.15 -1.24 16.45
C THR A 120 1.24 -1.79 16.79
N GLU A 121 1.53 -3.01 16.40
CA GLU A 121 2.84 -3.62 16.62
C GLU A 121 3.95 -2.85 15.93
N LEU A 122 3.75 -2.47 14.67
CA LEU A 122 4.72 -1.70 13.90
C LEU A 122 5.04 -0.38 14.58
N VAL A 123 4.00 0.37 14.95
CA VAL A 123 4.16 1.68 15.60
C VAL A 123 4.88 1.51 16.93
N SER A 124 4.53 0.49 17.71
CA SER A 124 5.17 0.19 18.99
C SER A 124 6.66 -0.09 18.82
N GLU A 125 7.04 -0.91 17.84
CA GLU A 125 8.46 -1.22 17.60
C GLU A 125 9.25 -0.02 17.11
N VAL A 126 8.69 0.80 16.24
CA VAL A 126 9.32 2.03 15.76
C VAL A 126 9.49 3.02 16.93
N HIS A 127 8.47 3.18 17.77
CA HIS A 127 8.55 4.03 18.96
C HIS A 127 9.57 3.49 19.97
N GLY A 128 9.66 2.16 20.13
CA GLY A 128 10.66 1.54 20.98
C GLY A 128 12.06 1.89 20.56
N LEU A 129 12.37 1.85 19.26
CA LEU A 129 13.66 2.28 18.74
C LEU A 129 13.91 3.76 19.01
N LYS A 130 12.91 4.60 18.76
CA LYS A 130 13.02 6.05 19.04
C LYS A 130 13.21 6.33 20.51
N LYS A 131 12.53 5.59 21.39
CA LYS A 131 12.71 5.72 22.85
C LYS A 131 14.14 5.43 23.27
N VAL A 132 14.74 4.37 22.72
CA VAL A 132 16.12 4.03 23.01
C VAL A 132 17.04 5.16 22.58
N ASP A 133 16.80 5.75 21.39
CA ASP A 133 17.65 6.80 20.83
C ASP A 133 17.41 8.16 21.48
N ASN A 134 16.17 8.51 21.76
CA ASN A 134 15.75 9.86 22.13
C ASN A 134 15.11 9.97 23.51
N CYS A 135 14.95 8.88 24.23
CA CYS A 135 14.32 8.83 25.55
C CYS A 135 12.90 9.38 25.57
N ILE A 136 12.14 9.09 24.53
CA ILE A 136 10.74 9.54 24.42
C ILE A 136 9.83 8.59 25.16
#